data_6e3e66f13264bcaaf1f29988abf21794
#
_entry.id   6e3e66f13264bcaaf1f29988abf21794
#
_cell.length_a   1.000
_cell.length_b   1.000
_cell.length_c   1.000
_cell.angle_alpha   90.00
_cell.angle_beta   90.00
_cell.angle_gamma   90.00
#
_symmetry.space_group_name_H-M   'P 1'
#
loop_
_entity.id
_entity.type
_entity.pdbx_description
1 polymer ?
#
loop_
_entity_poly.entity_id
_entity_poly.type
_entity_poly.pdbx_seq_one_letter_code
_entity_poly.pdbx_strand_id
1 'polypeptide(L)'
;MKEIPVSKRNLIVAVILAVVIAVGILVIENWPLRTEQRSTVSTNEDSLVSAAAVTAIEKVFQVNYQEGKDVWLNRICELSTPAGCEVFSTGADRMWETYVDAKSVVTAATAAVEKVADNGSEQVWQMTITLSSPLPGSNKTQDTAYVVLAKTESGWKFDRFLMEEEINAILARGKTPTTTVEEGKK
;
A
#
# COMPACT_ATOMS: atom_id res chain seq x y z
N MET A 1 26.74 6.90 42.99
CA MET A 1 26.06 6.41 41.77
C MET A 1 24.65 5.99 42.15
N LYS A 2 23.60 6.61 41.58
CA LYS A 2 22.21 6.25 41.89
C LYS A 2 21.78 5.15 40.92
N GLU A 3 21.51 3.96 41.42
CA GLU A 3 20.93 2.86 40.64
C GLU A 3 19.49 3.20 40.37
N ILE A 4 19.12 3.21 39.07
CA ILE A 4 17.75 3.42 38.62
C ILE A 4 17.06 2.03 38.66
N PRO A 5 16.00 1.81 39.46
CA PRO A 5 15.32 0.53 39.49
C PRO A 5 14.57 0.32 38.18
N VAL A 6 15.08 -0.57 37.34
CA VAL A 6 14.39 -0.98 36.10
C VAL A 6 13.25 -1.92 36.49
N SER A 7 12.02 -1.49 36.26
CA SER A 7 10.83 -2.33 36.46
C SER A 7 10.89 -3.58 35.59
N LYS A 8 10.61 -4.76 36.17
CA LYS A 8 10.56 -6.03 35.43
C LYS A 8 9.70 -5.98 34.16
N ARG A 9 8.65 -5.16 34.16
CA ARG A 9 7.75 -4.93 33.00
C ARG A 9 8.47 -4.18 31.88
N ASN A 10 9.32 -3.18 32.20
CA ASN A 10 10.10 -2.45 31.20
C ASN A 10 11.23 -3.30 30.61
N LEU A 11 11.78 -4.22 31.41
CA LEU A 11 12.78 -5.17 30.94
C LEU A 11 12.18 -6.16 29.92
N ILE A 12 10.98 -6.68 30.18
CA ILE A 12 10.27 -7.59 29.27
C ILE A 12 9.96 -6.90 27.93
N VAL A 13 9.47 -5.65 27.99
CA VAL A 13 9.18 -4.85 26.78
C VAL A 13 10.46 -4.59 25.97
N ALA A 14 11.57 -4.26 26.64
CA ALA A 14 12.85 -4.06 25.95
C ALA A 14 13.38 -5.33 25.28
N VAL A 15 13.21 -6.49 25.92
CA VAL A 15 13.62 -7.79 25.35
C VAL A 15 12.77 -8.17 24.16
N ILE A 16 11.45 -7.96 24.22
CA ILE A 16 10.54 -8.23 23.09
C ILE A 16 10.89 -7.32 21.91
N LEU A 17 11.14 -6.02 22.17
CA LEU A 17 11.51 -5.07 21.11
C LEU A 17 12.85 -5.47 20.46
N ALA A 18 13.84 -5.90 21.25
CA ALA A 18 15.13 -6.34 20.71
C ALA A 18 15.02 -7.61 19.86
N VAL A 19 14.15 -8.55 20.24
CA VAL A 19 13.90 -9.77 19.48
C VAL A 19 13.19 -9.46 18.15
N VAL A 20 12.22 -8.56 18.16
CA VAL A 20 11.51 -8.14 16.93
C VAL A 20 12.47 -7.44 15.94
N ILE A 21 13.38 -6.60 16.45
CA ILE A 21 14.40 -5.93 15.63
C ILE A 21 15.39 -6.96 15.07
N ALA A 22 15.86 -7.92 15.89
CA ALA A 22 16.82 -8.94 15.46
C ALA A 22 16.22 -9.89 14.40
N VAL A 23 14.95 -10.28 14.56
CA VAL A 23 14.23 -11.09 13.55
C VAL A 23 14.00 -10.29 12.27
N GLY A 24 13.66 -9.00 12.37
CA GLY A 24 13.50 -8.12 11.22
C GLY A 24 14.78 -7.99 10.39
N ILE A 25 15.94 -7.84 11.03
CA ILE A 25 17.24 -7.72 10.35
C ILE A 25 17.63 -9.04 9.67
N LEU A 26 17.42 -10.20 10.33
CA LEU A 26 17.71 -11.51 9.75
C LEU A 26 16.86 -11.85 8.53
N VAL A 27 15.61 -11.36 8.49
CA VAL A 27 14.72 -11.55 7.34
C VAL A 27 15.19 -10.70 6.14
N ILE A 28 15.72 -9.50 6.39
CA ILE A 28 16.22 -8.62 5.31
C ILE A 28 17.56 -9.15 4.73
N GLU A 29 18.46 -9.66 5.56
CA GLU A 29 19.78 -10.15 5.10
C GLU A 29 19.71 -11.50 4.38
N ASN A 30 18.72 -12.35 4.68
CA ASN A 30 18.55 -13.66 4.04
C ASN A 30 17.55 -13.68 2.89
N TRP A 31 17.02 -12.54 2.48
CA TRP A 31 16.17 -12.47 1.29
C TRP A 31 17.09 -12.53 0.06
N PRO A 32 17.11 -13.63 -0.70
CA PRO A 32 17.85 -13.64 -1.95
C PRO A 32 17.21 -12.58 -2.83
N LEU A 33 17.98 -11.53 -3.15
CA LEU A 33 17.66 -10.62 -4.26
C LEU A 33 17.68 -11.45 -5.54
N ARG A 34 16.61 -12.22 -5.74
CA ARG A 34 16.35 -12.86 -7.00
C ARG A 34 15.82 -11.79 -7.92
N THR A 35 16.74 -11.07 -8.51
CA THR A 35 16.52 -10.26 -9.70
C THR A 35 16.15 -11.21 -10.84
N GLU A 36 15.02 -11.86 -10.77
CA GLU A 36 14.34 -12.30 -11.96
C GLU A 36 13.83 -11.02 -12.61
N GLN A 37 14.65 -10.50 -13.48
CA GLN A 37 14.26 -9.54 -14.48
C GLN A 37 13.24 -10.24 -15.39
N ARG A 38 12.02 -10.38 -14.88
CA ARG A 38 10.85 -10.73 -15.66
C ARG A 38 10.63 -9.52 -16.55
N SER A 39 11.22 -9.57 -17.75
CA SER A 39 10.87 -8.66 -18.83
C SER A 39 9.39 -8.88 -19.14
N THR A 40 8.53 -8.31 -18.31
CA THR A 40 7.13 -8.14 -18.65
C THR A 40 7.14 -7.12 -19.76
N VAL A 41 6.85 -7.56 -20.97
CA VAL A 41 6.39 -6.67 -22.04
C VAL A 41 5.19 -5.97 -21.42
N SER A 42 5.40 -4.74 -20.95
CA SER A 42 4.33 -3.89 -20.45
C SER A 42 3.39 -3.69 -21.61
N THR A 43 2.22 -4.30 -21.56
CA THR A 43 1.20 -4.05 -22.56
C THR A 43 0.79 -2.59 -22.45
N ASN A 44 0.31 -1.99 -23.53
CA ASN A 44 -0.18 -0.61 -23.48
C ASN A 44 -1.25 -0.44 -22.38
N GLU A 45 -2.03 -1.51 -22.11
CA GLU A 45 -3.02 -1.55 -21.03
C GLU A 45 -2.37 -1.44 -19.64
N ASP A 46 -1.30 -2.19 -19.35
CA ASP A 46 -0.59 -2.11 -18.06
C ASP A 46 -0.06 -0.70 -17.79
N SER A 47 0.44 -0.02 -18.82
CA SER A 47 0.87 1.37 -18.71
C SER A 47 -0.29 2.31 -18.37
N LEU A 48 -1.47 2.11 -18.97
CA LEU A 48 -2.66 2.91 -18.66
C LEU A 48 -3.16 2.65 -17.24
N VAL A 49 -3.18 1.40 -16.81
CA VAL A 49 -3.63 1.02 -15.47
C VAL A 49 -2.67 1.55 -14.40
N SER A 50 -1.36 1.38 -14.57
CA SER A 50 -0.38 1.91 -13.63
C SER A 50 -0.44 3.44 -13.52
N ALA A 51 -0.66 4.15 -14.64
CA ALA A 51 -0.84 5.61 -14.63
C ALA A 51 -2.14 6.02 -13.90
N ALA A 52 -3.23 5.27 -14.08
CA ALA A 52 -4.48 5.49 -13.33
C ALA A 52 -4.27 5.27 -11.83
N ALA A 53 -3.55 4.20 -11.45
CA ALA A 53 -3.19 3.92 -10.07
C ALA A 53 -2.39 5.08 -9.44
N VAL A 54 -1.32 5.52 -10.10
CA VAL A 54 -0.48 6.64 -9.65
C VAL A 54 -1.34 7.88 -9.43
N THR A 55 -2.15 8.26 -10.43
CA THR A 55 -2.99 9.46 -10.35
C THR A 55 -3.98 9.38 -9.19
N ALA A 56 -4.66 8.24 -9.02
CA ALA A 56 -5.64 8.07 -7.96
C ALA A 56 -4.99 8.15 -6.58
N ILE A 57 -3.89 7.45 -6.37
CA ILE A 57 -3.21 7.41 -5.07
C ILE A 57 -2.61 8.77 -4.70
N GLU A 58 -2.02 9.50 -5.65
CA GLU A 58 -1.58 10.87 -5.40
C GLU A 58 -2.73 11.77 -4.93
N LYS A 59 -3.92 11.64 -5.53
CA LYS A 59 -5.09 12.43 -5.14
C LYS A 59 -5.68 12.02 -3.81
N VAL A 60 -5.64 10.74 -3.44
CA VAL A 60 -6.04 10.28 -2.11
C VAL A 60 -5.19 10.94 -1.02
N PHE A 61 -3.87 10.96 -1.19
CA PHE A 61 -2.93 11.50 -0.21
C PHE A 61 -2.63 12.99 -0.37
N GLN A 62 -3.14 13.65 -1.40
CA GLN A 62 -3.08 15.09 -1.53
C GLN A 62 -4.10 15.74 -0.60
N VAL A 63 -3.64 16.34 0.49
CA VAL A 63 -4.48 16.98 1.50
C VAL A 63 -4.08 18.44 1.64
N ASN A 64 -5.08 19.32 1.65
CA ASN A 64 -4.94 20.69 2.12
C ASN A 64 -6.18 21.02 2.97
N TYR A 65 -6.01 21.10 4.28
CA TYR A 65 -7.12 21.33 5.23
C TYR A 65 -7.95 22.58 4.92
N GLN A 66 -7.43 23.53 4.13
CA GLN A 66 -8.12 24.77 3.76
C GLN A 66 -9.06 24.59 2.56
N GLU A 67 -8.93 23.50 1.78
CA GLU A 67 -9.75 23.32 0.58
C GLU A 67 -11.18 22.84 0.87
N GLY A 68 -11.40 22.27 2.05
CA GLY A 68 -12.67 21.69 2.46
C GLY A 68 -12.83 20.21 2.12
N LYS A 69 -13.55 19.48 3.01
CA LYS A 69 -13.76 18.03 2.88
C LYS A 69 -14.36 17.63 1.54
N ASP A 70 -15.40 18.36 1.10
CA ASP A 70 -16.12 18.00 -0.10
C ASP A 70 -15.26 18.12 -1.37
N VAL A 71 -14.36 19.09 -1.43
CA VAL A 71 -13.41 19.22 -2.55
C VAL A 71 -12.44 18.05 -2.58
N TRP A 72 -11.89 17.69 -1.41
CA TRP A 72 -11.00 16.54 -1.27
C TRP A 72 -11.71 15.23 -1.64
N LEU A 73 -12.91 14.99 -1.10
CA LEU A 73 -13.68 13.78 -1.33
C LEU A 73 -14.13 13.65 -2.80
N ASN A 74 -14.65 14.72 -3.40
CA ASN A 74 -15.06 14.71 -4.80
C ASN A 74 -13.89 14.34 -5.73
N ARG A 75 -12.70 14.89 -5.49
CA ARG A 75 -11.49 14.58 -6.25
C ARG A 75 -11.12 13.09 -6.19
N ILE A 76 -11.30 12.45 -5.03
CA ILE A 76 -11.09 11.00 -4.86
C ILE A 76 -12.16 10.21 -5.60
N CYS A 77 -13.42 10.58 -5.41
CA CYS A 77 -14.57 9.89 -6.01
C CYS A 77 -14.56 9.91 -7.53
N GLU A 78 -14.08 11.00 -8.16
CA GLU A 78 -13.93 11.09 -9.62
C GLU A 78 -12.97 10.03 -10.19
N LEU A 79 -12.00 9.59 -9.40
CA LEU A 79 -10.97 8.61 -9.80
C LEU A 79 -11.28 7.19 -9.31
N SER A 80 -12.33 7.03 -8.50
CA SER A 80 -12.69 5.77 -7.89
C SER A 80 -13.89 5.10 -8.56
N THR A 81 -14.06 3.80 -8.30
CA THR A 81 -15.33 3.11 -8.54
C THR A 81 -16.40 3.64 -7.58
N PRO A 82 -17.69 3.39 -7.82
CA PRO A 82 -18.72 3.72 -6.85
C PRO A 82 -18.46 3.10 -5.46
N ALA A 83 -18.00 1.84 -5.42
CA ALA A 83 -17.65 1.16 -4.16
C ALA A 83 -16.45 1.81 -3.49
N GLY A 84 -15.41 2.16 -4.23
CA GLY A 84 -14.24 2.86 -3.70
C GLY A 84 -14.57 4.24 -3.14
N CYS A 85 -15.43 5.00 -3.84
CA CYS A 85 -15.93 6.29 -3.35
C CYS A 85 -16.72 6.12 -2.04
N GLU A 86 -17.58 5.10 -1.93
CA GLU A 86 -18.37 4.83 -0.73
C GLU A 86 -17.49 4.55 0.50
N VAL A 87 -16.41 3.79 0.33
CA VAL A 87 -15.44 3.52 1.41
C VAL A 87 -14.85 4.82 1.96
N PHE A 88 -14.40 5.73 1.08
CA PHE A 88 -13.88 7.02 1.52
C PHE A 88 -14.97 7.89 2.15
N SER A 89 -16.15 7.93 1.55
CA SER A 89 -17.28 8.73 2.05
C SER A 89 -17.69 8.36 3.48
N THR A 90 -17.67 7.05 3.78
CA THR A 90 -18.03 6.54 5.12
C THR A 90 -17.07 7.03 6.21
N GLY A 91 -15.78 7.20 5.89
CA GLY A 91 -14.77 7.66 6.84
C GLY A 91 -14.43 9.15 6.74
N ALA A 92 -14.98 9.87 5.74
CA ALA A 92 -14.53 11.21 5.36
C ALA A 92 -14.59 12.23 6.49
N ASP A 93 -15.68 12.27 7.26
CA ASP A 93 -15.84 13.25 8.33
C ASP A 93 -14.73 13.15 9.37
N ARG A 94 -14.51 11.93 9.89
CA ARG A 94 -13.50 11.68 10.90
C ARG A 94 -12.08 11.93 10.40
N MET A 95 -11.79 11.53 9.16
CA MET A 95 -10.48 11.79 8.55
C MET A 95 -10.26 13.28 8.37
N TRP A 96 -11.27 14.00 7.89
CA TRP A 96 -11.16 15.43 7.64
C TRP A 96 -10.97 16.24 8.92
N GLU A 97 -11.71 15.93 10.00
CA GLU A 97 -11.50 16.53 11.32
C GLU A 97 -10.03 16.40 11.75
N THR A 98 -9.46 15.21 11.60
CA THR A 98 -8.05 14.96 11.93
C THR A 98 -7.09 15.83 11.10
N TYR A 99 -7.38 16.04 9.81
CA TYR A 99 -6.58 16.90 8.94
C TYR A 99 -6.70 18.39 9.30
N VAL A 100 -7.91 18.82 9.69
CA VAL A 100 -8.16 20.21 10.12
C VAL A 100 -7.45 20.49 11.45
N ASP A 101 -7.57 19.60 12.44
CA ASP A 101 -6.94 19.74 13.75
C ASP A 101 -5.41 19.82 13.65
N ALA A 102 -4.83 19.01 12.77
CA ALA A 102 -3.39 19.01 12.50
C ALA A 102 -2.94 20.09 11.51
N LYS A 103 -3.86 20.86 10.92
CA LYS A 103 -3.60 21.84 9.85
C LYS A 103 -2.78 21.24 8.71
N SER A 104 -3.15 20.04 8.28
CA SER A 104 -2.39 19.23 7.36
C SER A 104 -2.37 19.83 5.95
N VAL A 105 -1.15 20.01 5.40
CA VAL A 105 -0.89 20.27 4.01
C VAL A 105 0.11 19.24 3.52
N VAL A 106 -0.34 18.29 2.74
CA VAL A 106 0.44 17.14 2.28
C VAL A 106 0.29 16.99 0.78
N THR A 107 1.38 16.75 0.09
CA THR A 107 1.41 16.28 -1.29
C THR A 107 2.02 14.89 -1.33
N ALA A 108 1.61 14.09 -2.30
CA ALA A 108 2.14 12.76 -2.53
C ALA A 108 2.81 12.67 -3.89
N ALA A 109 3.91 11.93 -3.95
CA ALA A 109 4.49 11.39 -5.16
C ALA A 109 4.41 9.87 -5.10
N THR A 110 3.90 9.25 -6.15
CA THR A 110 3.63 7.82 -6.17
C THR A 110 4.28 7.16 -7.38
N ALA A 111 4.78 5.96 -7.19
CA ALA A 111 5.29 5.12 -8.27
C ALA A 111 4.63 3.73 -8.21
N ALA A 112 4.16 3.24 -9.35
CA ALA A 112 3.79 1.85 -9.51
C ALA A 112 5.07 1.01 -9.59
N VAL A 113 5.17 -0.01 -8.75
CA VAL A 113 6.37 -0.86 -8.66
C VAL A 113 6.16 -2.13 -9.48
N GLU A 114 5.05 -2.83 -9.24
CA GLU A 114 4.82 -4.16 -9.79
C GLU A 114 3.31 -4.45 -9.89
N LYS A 115 2.91 -5.11 -10.98
CA LYS A 115 1.59 -5.72 -11.08
C LYS A 115 1.61 -7.07 -10.37
N VAL A 116 0.84 -7.20 -9.30
CA VAL A 116 0.83 -8.38 -8.41
C VAL A 116 -0.18 -9.42 -8.87
N ALA A 117 -1.34 -8.96 -9.37
CA ALA A 117 -2.39 -9.84 -9.87
C ALA A 117 -3.19 -9.16 -10.99
N ASP A 118 -3.81 -10.00 -11.83
CA ASP A 118 -4.65 -9.56 -12.94
C ASP A 118 -5.69 -10.67 -13.22
N ASN A 119 -6.98 -10.30 -13.25
CA ASN A 119 -8.06 -11.22 -13.62
C ASN A 119 -8.85 -10.74 -14.85
N GLY A 120 -8.34 -9.72 -15.54
CA GLY A 120 -8.94 -9.11 -16.73
C GLY A 120 -9.94 -7.98 -16.42
N SER A 121 -10.63 -8.02 -15.29
CA SER A 121 -11.56 -6.97 -14.83
C SER A 121 -10.98 -6.16 -13.65
N GLU A 122 -10.02 -6.72 -12.93
CA GLU A 122 -9.30 -6.07 -11.85
C GLU A 122 -7.80 -6.32 -11.98
N GLN A 123 -7.02 -5.33 -11.62
CA GLN A 123 -5.57 -5.45 -11.47
C GLN A 123 -5.15 -5.00 -10.07
N VAL A 124 -4.20 -5.72 -9.49
CA VAL A 124 -3.58 -5.37 -8.22
C VAL A 124 -2.17 -4.86 -8.49
N TRP A 125 -1.88 -3.66 -8.01
CA TRP A 125 -0.59 -3.02 -8.14
C TRP A 125 0.04 -2.72 -6.79
N GLN A 126 1.32 -3.04 -6.65
CA GLN A 126 2.15 -2.55 -5.55
C GLN A 126 2.61 -1.12 -5.87
N MET A 127 2.39 -0.22 -4.92
CA MET A 127 2.70 1.21 -5.07
C MET A 127 3.68 1.63 -3.98
N THR A 128 4.65 2.46 -4.33
CA THR A 128 5.45 3.22 -3.36
C THR A 128 4.89 4.63 -3.27
N ILE A 129 4.63 5.09 -2.06
CA ILE A 129 4.05 6.41 -1.78
C ILE A 129 5.08 7.22 -0.99
N THR A 130 5.39 8.41 -1.46
CA THR A 130 6.25 9.37 -0.76
C THR A 130 5.46 10.64 -0.49
N LEU A 131 5.37 11.02 0.78
CA LEU A 131 4.62 12.18 1.25
C LEU A 131 5.57 13.34 1.55
N SER A 132 5.15 14.56 1.29
CA SER A 132 5.91 15.78 1.62
C SER A 132 6.04 16.00 3.14
N SER A 133 5.10 15.48 3.92
CA SER A 133 5.11 15.45 5.38
C SER A 133 4.28 14.27 5.89
N PRO A 134 4.53 13.77 7.11
CA PRO A 134 3.71 12.69 7.68
C PRO A 134 2.24 13.08 7.80
N LEU A 135 1.35 12.10 7.60
CA LEU A 135 -0.06 12.26 7.94
C LEU A 135 -0.26 12.29 9.46
N PRO A 136 -1.33 12.93 9.96
CA PRO A 136 -1.65 12.93 11.38
C PRO A 136 -1.70 11.52 11.96
N GLY A 137 -1.05 11.33 13.12
CA GLY A 137 -0.94 10.01 13.76
C GLY A 137 0.15 9.09 13.20
N SER A 138 0.88 9.51 12.18
CA SER A 138 2.02 8.80 11.60
C SER A 138 3.31 9.61 11.76
N ASN A 139 4.45 8.93 11.75
CA ASN A 139 5.78 9.56 11.65
C ASN A 139 6.49 9.19 10.33
N LYS A 140 5.78 8.50 9.41
CA LYS A 140 6.33 8.04 8.15
C LYS A 140 6.01 9.02 7.02
N THR A 141 6.98 9.25 6.15
CA THR A 141 6.83 9.97 4.89
C THR A 141 6.93 9.06 3.68
N GLN A 142 7.19 7.77 3.90
CA GLN A 142 7.23 6.77 2.83
C GLN A 142 6.52 5.50 3.29
N ASP A 143 5.72 4.93 2.38
CA ASP A 143 5.02 3.67 2.64
C ASP A 143 4.80 2.89 1.35
N THR A 144 4.42 1.62 1.50
CA THR A 144 4.04 0.74 0.40
C THR A 144 2.57 0.38 0.56
N ALA A 145 1.80 0.50 -0.51
CA ALA A 145 0.40 0.09 -0.55
C ALA A 145 0.15 -0.88 -1.70
N TYR A 146 -0.84 -1.72 -1.52
CA TYR A 146 -1.37 -2.57 -2.59
C TYR A 146 -2.77 -2.08 -2.93
N VAL A 147 -2.97 -1.75 -4.20
CA VAL A 147 -4.20 -1.12 -4.68
C VAL A 147 -4.86 -1.96 -5.75
N VAL A 148 -6.18 -2.00 -5.70
CA VAL A 148 -7.02 -2.62 -6.72
C VAL A 148 -7.53 -1.55 -7.66
N LEU A 149 -7.30 -1.74 -8.94
CA LEU A 149 -7.93 -1.00 -10.04
C LEU A 149 -8.96 -1.91 -10.67
N ALA A 150 -10.18 -1.41 -10.87
CA ALA A 150 -11.24 -2.12 -11.57
C ALA A 150 -11.53 -1.45 -12.93
N LYS A 151 -11.80 -2.29 -13.92
CA LYS A 151 -12.17 -1.85 -15.26
C LYS A 151 -13.63 -1.44 -15.28
N THR A 152 -13.88 -0.20 -15.70
CA THR A 152 -15.23 0.37 -15.85
C THR A 152 -15.47 0.80 -17.30
N GLU A 153 -16.68 1.20 -17.65
CA GLU A 153 -16.98 1.77 -18.97
C GLU A 153 -16.15 3.03 -19.28
N SER A 154 -15.78 3.80 -18.26
CA SER A 154 -14.98 5.03 -18.38
C SER A 154 -13.46 4.80 -18.24
N GLY A 155 -13.01 3.55 -18.19
CA GLY A 155 -11.61 3.17 -18.03
C GLY A 155 -11.31 2.54 -16.67
N TRP A 156 -10.05 2.48 -16.32
CA TRP A 156 -9.59 1.92 -15.05
C TRP A 156 -9.75 2.92 -13.91
N LYS A 157 -10.36 2.49 -12.82
CA LYS A 157 -10.66 3.29 -11.63
C LYS A 157 -10.10 2.63 -10.38
N PHE A 158 -9.67 3.44 -9.42
CA PHE A 158 -9.31 2.95 -8.09
C PHE A 158 -10.54 2.33 -7.42
N ASP A 159 -10.38 1.14 -6.86
CA ASP A 159 -11.45 0.43 -6.15
C ASP A 159 -11.22 0.42 -4.64
N ARG A 160 -10.08 -0.10 -4.20
CA ARG A 160 -9.74 -0.18 -2.78
C ARG A 160 -8.26 -0.42 -2.54
N PHE A 161 -7.84 -0.21 -1.31
CA PHE A 161 -6.60 -0.77 -0.78
C PHE A 161 -6.81 -2.22 -0.35
N LEU A 162 -5.80 -3.06 -0.53
CA LEU A 162 -5.82 -4.41 0.01
C LEU A 162 -5.37 -4.41 1.48
N MET A 163 -6.02 -5.24 2.27
CA MET A 163 -5.61 -5.56 3.62
C MET A 163 -4.52 -6.63 3.63
N GLU A 164 -3.77 -6.73 4.72
CA GLU A 164 -2.63 -7.63 4.85
C GLU A 164 -3.00 -9.10 4.56
N GLU A 165 -4.16 -9.55 5.01
CA GLU A 165 -4.65 -10.90 4.77
C GLU A 165 -4.90 -11.17 3.28
N GLU A 166 -5.46 -10.19 2.56
CA GLU A 166 -5.72 -10.29 1.12
C GLU A 166 -4.40 -10.34 0.34
N ILE A 167 -3.43 -9.49 0.71
CA ILE A 167 -2.08 -9.46 0.11
C ILE A 167 -1.42 -10.81 0.27
N ASN A 168 -1.40 -11.35 1.49
CA ASN A 168 -0.80 -12.65 1.79
C ASN A 168 -1.47 -13.78 1.01
N ALA A 169 -2.80 -13.75 0.84
CA ALA A 169 -3.54 -14.73 0.05
C ALA A 169 -3.18 -14.68 -1.45
N ILE A 170 -2.98 -13.49 -2.01
CA ILE A 170 -2.58 -13.29 -3.41
C ILE A 170 -1.14 -13.78 -3.62
N LEU A 171 -0.21 -13.37 -2.76
CA LEU A 171 1.20 -13.75 -2.84
C LEU A 171 1.41 -15.26 -2.65
N ALA A 172 0.59 -15.90 -1.82
CA ALA A 172 0.62 -17.36 -1.63
C ALA A 172 0.18 -18.11 -2.90
N ARG A 173 -0.83 -17.63 -3.62
CA ARG A 173 -1.29 -18.23 -4.89
C ARG A 173 -0.25 -18.12 -6.02
N GLY A 174 0.50 -17.03 -6.06
CA GLY A 174 1.59 -16.84 -7.03
C GLY A 174 2.81 -17.75 -6.81
N LYS A 175 2.90 -18.39 -5.63
CA LYS A 175 3.97 -19.32 -5.25
C LYS A 175 3.60 -20.79 -5.42
N THR A 176 2.65 -21.16 -6.27
CA THR A 176 2.32 -22.56 -6.53
C THR A 176 3.59 -23.28 -7.02
N PRO A 177 4.10 -24.32 -6.30
CA PRO A 177 5.29 -25.02 -6.73
C PRO A 177 5.00 -25.70 -8.06
N THR A 178 5.85 -25.42 -9.05
CA THR A 178 5.89 -26.19 -10.29
C THR A 178 6.21 -27.63 -9.90
N THR A 179 5.21 -28.50 -9.91
CA THR A 179 5.40 -29.92 -9.72
C THR A 179 6.25 -30.38 -10.89
N THR A 180 7.54 -30.61 -10.66
CA THR A 180 8.43 -31.27 -11.60
C THR A 180 7.90 -32.70 -11.74
N VAL A 181 7.21 -32.96 -12.85
CA VAL A 181 6.89 -34.34 -13.24
C VAL A 181 8.24 -35.00 -13.52
N GLU A 182 8.71 -35.83 -12.61
CA GLU A 182 9.80 -36.76 -12.89
C GLU A 182 9.29 -37.73 -13.95
N GLU A 183 9.75 -37.52 -15.19
CA GLU A 183 9.56 -38.44 -16.30
C GLU A 183 10.36 -39.71 -15.97
N GLY A 184 9.65 -40.73 -15.49
CA GLY A 184 10.19 -42.04 -15.15
C GLY A 184 10.85 -42.67 -16.38
N LYS A 185 12.18 -42.78 -16.36
CA LYS A 185 12.94 -43.62 -17.26
C LYS A 185 12.55 -45.08 -17.04
N LYS A 186 11.95 -45.68 -18.05
CA LYS A 186 11.92 -47.12 -18.27
C LYS A 186 13.10 -47.53 -19.13
#